data_e2cd4a5bbbaa28c605bc707df70acaf3
#
_entry.id   e2cd4a5bbbaa28c605bc707df70acaf3
#
_cell.length_a   1.000
_cell.length_b   1.000
_cell.length_c   1.000
_cell.angle_alpha   90.00
_cell.angle_beta   90.00
_cell.angle_gamma   90.00
#
_symmetry.space_group_name_H-M   'P 1'
#
loop_
_entity.id
_entity.type
_entity.pdbx_description
1 polymer ?
#
loop_
_entity_poly.entity_id
_entity_poly.type
_entity_poly.pdbx_seq_one_letter_code
_entity_poly.pdbx_strand_id
1 'polypeptide(L)'
;LRIDPITGDMFVRIGQGNEQSDAVLRASEQIPGEKYTEGQHIRVYVLEVHKMGRGPLVHVSRTHPNLVRRLFELETPEIASGEVEVKNIAREAGSRSKMAVRAAAEGVDPVGACVGPRGGRVGAVVEELHGEKIDIVVWSEDPCEYVKAALSPADVVSVTLVPGQKACKVIVPDDQLSLAIGKEGQNARLAARLTGYK
;
A
#
# COMPACT_ATOMS: atom_id res chain seq x y z
N LEU A 1 16.65 4.77 18.54
CA LEU A 1 16.02 3.46 18.38
C LEU A 1 16.47 2.56 19.54
N ARG A 2 15.54 1.96 20.24
CA ARG A 2 15.80 0.96 21.30
C ARG A 2 14.88 -0.21 21.04
N ILE A 3 15.43 -1.42 21.06
CA ILE A 3 14.66 -2.66 20.86
C ILE A 3 14.50 -3.34 22.22
N ASP A 4 13.28 -3.74 22.54
CA ASP A 4 13.00 -4.60 23.70
C ASP A 4 13.39 -6.04 23.31
N PRO A 5 14.35 -6.67 24.00
CA PRO A 5 14.83 -8.00 23.63
C PRO A 5 13.82 -9.11 23.91
N ILE A 6 12.78 -8.85 24.71
CA ILE A 6 11.76 -9.85 25.08
C ILE A 6 10.59 -9.79 24.09
N THR A 7 10.06 -8.59 23.82
CA THR A 7 8.87 -8.41 22.96
C THR A 7 9.23 -8.18 21.49
N GLY A 8 10.45 -7.75 21.21
CA GLY A 8 10.87 -7.31 19.87
C GLY A 8 10.30 -5.95 19.47
N ASP A 9 9.58 -5.27 20.36
CA ASP A 9 9.05 -3.94 20.12
C ASP A 9 10.18 -2.91 20.04
N MET A 10 10.01 -1.95 19.16
CA MET A 10 10.98 -0.86 18.99
C MET A 10 10.44 0.44 19.54
N PHE A 11 11.27 1.12 20.29
CA PHE A 11 11.01 2.49 20.71
C PHE A 11 11.72 3.44 19.74
N VAL A 12 10.94 4.25 19.06
CA VAL A 12 11.40 5.21 18.06
C VAL A 12 11.08 6.62 18.51
N ARG A 13 11.81 7.60 18.00
CA ARG A 13 11.52 9.00 18.24
C ARG A 13 10.92 9.62 17.01
N ILE A 14 9.78 10.28 17.14
CA ILE A 14 9.05 10.98 16.07
C ILE A 14 9.06 12.48 16.33
N GLY A 15 8.91 13.27 15.26
CA GLY A 15 8.96 14.74 15.33
C GLY A 15 10.36 15.30 15.12
N GLN A 16 10.49 16.63 15.18
CA GLN A 16 11.74 17.36 14.95
C GLN A 16 11.99 18.37 16.06
N GLY A 17 13.27 18.64 16.35
CA GLY A 17 13.68 19.66 17.31
C GLY A 17 13.09 19.44 18.70
N ASN A 18 12.43 20.44 19.25
CA ASN A 18 11.84 20.43 20.59
C ASN A 18 10.45 19.74 20.63
N GLU A 19 9.89 19.37 19.47
CA GLU A 19 8.59 18.69 19.34
C GLU A 19 8.74 17.20 19.13
N GLN A 20 9.69 16.58 19.80
CA GLN A 20 9.93 15.14 19.72
C GLN A 20 9.07 14.39 20.74
N SER A 21 8.51 13.24 20.32
CA SER A 21 7.79 12.31 21.17
C SER A 21 8.31 10.90 20.96
N ASP A 22 8.28 10.12 22.04
CA ASP A 22 8.56 8.68 21.93
C ASP A 22 7.36 7.96 21.35
N ALA A 23 7.64 7.00 20.48
CA ALA A 23 6.63 6.15 19.86
C ALA A 23 7.05 4.68 19.91
N VAL A 24 6.07 3.80 19.83
CA VAL A 24 6.28 2.35 19.85
C VAL A 24 5.92 1.77 18.49
N LEU A 25 6.89 1.11 17.87
CA LEU A 25 6.71 0.24 16.70
C LEU A 25 6.70 -1.21 17.18
N ARG A 26 5.50 -1.75 17.39
CA ARG A 26 5.34 -3.14 17.87
C ARG A 26 5.92 -4.13 16.88
N ALA A 27 6.35 -5.30 17.35
CA ALA A 27 6.87 -6.37 16.49
C ALA A 27 5.88 -6.76 15.36
N SER A 28 4.57 -6.78 15.66
CA SER A 28 3.51 -7.04 14.68
C SER A 28 3.33 -5.96 13.60
N GLU A 29 3.84 -4.75 13.86
CA GLU A 29 3.75 -3.59 12.97
C GLU A 29 5.05 -3.34 12.19
N GLN A 30 6.05 -4.20 12.37
CA GLN A 30 7.30 -4.19 11.62
C GLN A 30 7.17 -5.00 10.33
N ILE A 31 7.79 -4.52 9.26
CA ILE A 31 7.81 -5.25 7.98
C ILE A 31 8.65 -6.52 8.18
N PRO A 32 8.12 -7.71 7.83
CA PRO A 32 8.87 -8.96 7.92
C PRO A 32 10.19 -8.90 7.15
N GLY A 33 11.29 -9.20 7.82
CA GLY A 33 12.63 -9.21 7.21
C GLY A 33 13.30 -7.84 7.08
N GLU A 34 12.61 -6.74 7.40
CA GLU A 34 13.22 -5.41 7.46
C GLU A 34 14.19 -5.32 8.65
N LYS A 35 15.40 -4.85 8.37
CA LYS A 35 16.41 -4.66 9.41
C LYS A 35 16.45 -3.18 9.82
N TYR A 36 16.39 -2.95 11.13
CA TYR A 36 16.44 -1.62 11.69
C TYR A 36 17.75 -1.42 12.44
N THR A 37 18.38 -0.27 12.23
CA THR A 37 19.63 0.09 12.89
C THR A 37 19.46 1.36 13.70
N GLU A 38 20.21 1.48 14.78
CA GLU A 38 20.23 2.70 15.59
C GLU A 38 20.68 3.90 14.75
N GLY A 39 19.99 5.04 14.91
CA GLY A 39 20.24 6.24 14.12
C GLY A 39 19.62 6.25 12.72
N GLN A 40 19.02 5.17 12.27
CA GLN A 40 18.31 5.12 11.00
C GLN A 40 17.04 5.98 11.04
N HIS A 41 16.79 6.72 9.95
CA HIS A 41 15.54 7.43 9.72
C HIS A 41 14.62 6.56 8.87
N ILE A 42 13.40 6.32 9.36
CA ILE A 42 12.37 5.57 8.66
C ILE A 42 11.05 6.34 8.70
N ARG A 43 10.24 6.19 7.67
CA ARG A 43 8.88 6.74 7.67
C ARG A 43 7.92 5.75 8.29
N VAL A 44 7.04 6.23 9.15
CA VAL A 44 6.04 5.41 9.85
C VAL A 44 4.66 6.03 9.74
N TYR A 45 3.63 5.20 9.80
CA TYR A 45 2.25 5.65 9.90
C TYR A 45 1.81 5.66 11.37
N VAL A 46 1.24 6.77 11.84
CA VAL A 46 0.71 6.88 13.20
C VAL A 46 -0.64 6.18 13.26
N LEU A 47 -0.72 5.11 14.07
CA LEU A 47 -1.96 4.35 14.27
C LEU A 47 -2.87 5.05 15.27
N GLU A 48 -2.32 5.34 16.45
CA GLU A 48 -3.08 5.89 17.57
C GLU A 48 -2.17 6.67 18.53
N VAL A 49 -2.79 7.60 19.25
CA VAL A 49 -2.12 8.40 20.28
C VAL A 49 -2.93 8.30 21.55
N HIS A 50 -2.32 7.77 22.60
CA HIS A 50 -2.91 7.70 23.94
C HIS A 50 -2.35 8.78 24.84
N LYS A 51 -3.21 9.52 25.53
CA LYS A 51 -2.80 10.46 26.58
C LYS A 51 -2.54 9.68 27.86
N MET A 52 -1.33 9.69 28.35
CA MET A 52 -0.93 9.10 29.62
C MET A 52 -0.41 10.17 30.57
N GLY A 53 -0.41 9.90 31.88
CA GLY A 53 0.01 10.88 32.89
C GLY A 53 1.46 11.36 32.80
N ARG A 54 2.30 10.65 32.03
CA ARG A 54 3.73 10.99 31.81
C ARG A 54 4.03 11.47 30.38
N GLY A 55 3.01 11.82 29.60
CA GLY A 55 3.13 12.23 28.21
C GLY A 55 2.37 11.32 27.25
N PRO A 56 2.30 11.67 25.95
CA PRO A 56 1.60 10.87 24.97
C PRO A 56 2.34 9.54 24.68
N LEU A 57 1.61 8.45 24.57
CA LEU A 57 2.10 7.20 24.02
C LEU A 57 1.59 7.09 22.59
N VAL A 58 2.50 7.07 21.63
CA VAL A 58 2.20 7.00 20.20
C VAL A 58 2.50 5.60 19.68
N HIS A 59 1.53 4.98 19.02
CA HIS A 59 1.72 3.73 18.30
C HIS A 59 1.87 3.99 16.81
N VAL A 60 2.90 3.40 16.21
CA VAL A 60 3.23 3.57 14.79
C VAL A 60 3.34 2.22 14.09
N SER A 61 3.20 2.25 12.77
CA SER A 61 3.22 1.06 11.91
C SER A 61 4.06 1.27 10.66
N ARG A 62 4.72 0.20 10.24
CA ARG A 62 5.35 0.05 8.92
C ARG A 62 4.55 -0.88 8.01
N THR A 63 3.57 -1.63 8.54
CA THR A 63 2.77 -2.61 7.79
C THR A 63 1.41 -2.09 7.33
N HIS A 64 0.92 -1.00 7.91
CA HIS A 64 -0.40 -0.47 7.63
C HIS A 64 -0.52 0.02 6.17
N PRO A 65 -1.62 -0.29 5.44
CA PRO A 65 -1.81 0.15 4.04
C PRO A 65 -1.74 1.67 3.86
N ASN A 66 -2.19 2.44 4.85
CA ASN A 66 -2.13 3.90 4.79
C ASN A 66 -0.71 4.47 4.80
N LEU A 67 0.32 3.70 5.20
CA LEU A 67 1.70 4.13 4.99
C LEU A 67 1.97 4.33 3.49
N VAL A 68 1.57 3.37 2.65
CA VAL A 68 1.71 3.49 1.19
C VAL A 68 0.98 4.72 0.67
N ARG A 69 -0.26 4.96 1.12
CA ARG A 69 -1.04 6.16 0.75
C ARG A 69 -0.27 7.44 1.08
N ARG A 70 0.24 7.57 2.30
CA ARG A 70 0.97 8.76 2.75
C ARG A 70 2.29 8.95 2.01
N LEU A 71 2.99 7.87 1.66
CA LEU A 71 4.19 7.96 0.84
C LEU A 71 3.88 8.49 -0.56
N PHE A 72 2.80 8.02 -1.19
CA PHE A 72 2.37 8.56 -2.49
C PHE A 72 1.88 10.02 -2.41
N GLU A 73 1.23 10.43 -1.33
CA GLU A 73 0.87 11.84 -1.12
C GLU A 73 2.10 12.75 -1.07
N LEU A 74 3.22 12.28 -0.55
CA LEU A 74 4.49 13.02 -0.53
C LEU A 74 5.17 13.10 -1.89
N GLU A 75 5.09 12.02 -2.69
CA GLU A 75 5.80 11.92 -3.97
C GLU A 75 4.96 12.39 -5.16
N THR A 76 3.63 12.47 -5.03
CA THR A 76 2.69 12.76 -6.12
C THR A 76 1.88 14.01 -5.81
N PRO A 77 2.27 15.18 -6.36
CA PRO A 77 1.55 16.44 -6.13
C PRO A 77 0.07 16.37 -6.50
N GLU A 78 -0.30 15.61 -7.51
CA GLU A 78 -1.69 15.44 -7.98
C GLU A 78 -2.57 14.69 -6.94
N ILE A 79 -1.97 13.85 -6.09
CA ILE A 79 -2.69 13.25 -4.94
C ILE A 79 -2.84 14.31 -3.84
N ALA A 80 -1.79 15.06 -3.55
CA ALA A 80 -1.81 16.10 -2.52
C ALA A 80 -2.81 17.23 -2.86
N SER A 81 -2.97 17.58 -4.14
CA SER A 81 -3.94 18.57 -4.62
C SER A 81 -5.37 18.04 -4.73
N GLY A 82 -5.56 16.71 -4.69
CA GLY A 82 -6.85 16.06 -4.89
C GLY A 82 -7.27 15.83 -6.35
N GLU A 83 -6.40 16.10 -7.32
CA GLU A 83 -6.62 15.80 -8.74
C GLU A 83 -6.62 14.30 -9.03
N VAL A 84 -5.89 13.54 -8.21
CA VAL A 84 -5.89 12.08 -8.19
C VAL A 84 -6.31 11.59 -6.82
N GLU A 85 -7.30 10.69 -6.80
CA GLU A 85 -7.79 10.05 -5.58
C GLU A 85 -7.26 8.63 -5.45
N VAL A 86 -6.71 8.29 -4.29
CA VAL A 86 -6.41 6.90 -3.92
C VAL A 86 -7.67 6.28 -3.33
N LYS A 87 -8.30 5.38 -4.07
CA LYS A 87 -9.57 4.75 -3.70
C LYS A 87 -9.38 3.61 -2.71
N ASN A 88 -8.45 2.71 -2.99
CA ASN A 88 -8.22 1.51 -2.18
C ASN A 88 -6.77 1.07 -2.25
N ILE A 89 -6.31 0.38 -1.21
CA ILE A 89 -5.00 -0.25 -1.16
C ILE A 89 -5.15 -1.64 -0.55
N ALA A 90 -4.60 -2.65 -1.23
CA ALA A 90 -4.40 -3.98 -0.69
C ALA A 90 -2.89 -4.22 -0.55
N ARG A 91 -2.43 -4.62 0.62
CA ARG A 91 -1.00 -4.70 0.95
C ARG A 91 -0.65 -6.02 1.61
N GLU A 92 0.44 -6.61 1.15
CA GLU A 92 1.24 -7.61 1.86
C GLU A 92 2.61 -6.99 2.12
N ALA A 93 2.77 -6.44 3.34
CA ALA A 93 3.93 -5.64 3.71
C ALA A 93 5.24 -6.40 3.51
N GLY A 94 6.23 -5.72 2.91
CA GLY A 94 7.52 -6.31 2.56
C GLY A 94 7.52 -7.17 1.30
N SER A 95 6.36 -7.38 0.67
CA SER A 95 6.25 -8.19 -0.54
C SER A 95 5.64 -7.41 -1.70
N ARG A 96 4.33 -7.14 -1.67
CA ARG A 96 3.62 -6.47 -2.75
C ARG A 96 2.40 -5.71 -2.27
N SER A 97 2.11 -4.59 -2.92
CA SER A 97 0.90 -3.80 -2.75
C SER A 97 0.22 -3.53 -4.08
N LYS A 98 -1.11 -3.42 -4.05
CA LYS A 98 -1.91 -2.88 -5.15
C LYS A 98 -2.62 -1.64 -4.68
N MET A 99 -2.53 -0.56 -5.45
CA MET A 99 -3.17 0.72 -5.18
C MET A 99 -4.10 1.10 -6.33
N ALA A 100 -5.37 1.28 -6.03
CA ALA A 100 -6.36 1.73 -6.98
C ALA A 100 -6.51 3.24 -6.92
N VAL A 101 -6.40 3.90 -8.08
CA VAL A 101 -6.46 5.34 -8.23
C VAL A 101 -7.50 5.76 -9.26
N ARG A 102 -8.05 6.96 -9.07
CA ARG A 102 -9.01 7.59 -9.99
C ARG A 102 -8.59 9.04 -10.23
N ALA A 103 -8.77 9.52 -11.46
CA ALA A 103 -8.72 10.96 -11.74
C ALA A 103 -9.97 11.66 -11.21
N ALA A 104 -9.82 12.68 -10.39
CA ALA A 104 -10.89 13.57 -9.95
C ALA A 104 -11.01 14.80 -10.87
N ALA A 105 -9.95 15.14 -11.60
CA ALA A 105 -9.91 16.20 -12.60
C ALA A 105 -9.87 15.63 -14.02
N GLU A 106 -10.49 16.35 -14.94
CA GLU A 106 -10.50 15.98 -16.37
C GLU A 106 -9.10 16.11 -16.98
N GLY A 107 -8.74 15.16 -17.85
CA GLY A 107 -7.45 15.17 -18.57
C GLY A 107 -6.25 14.70 -17.75
N VAL A 108 -6.44 14.31 -16.49
CA VAL A 108 -5.36 13.74 -15.65
C VAL A 108 -5.28 12.23 -15.84
N ASP A 109 -4.08 11.72 -16.13
CA ASP A 109 -3.79 10.28 -16.07
C ASP A 109 -3.41 9.89 -14.62
N PRO A 110 -4.30 9.21 -13.87
CA PRO A 110 -4.05 8.92 -12.47
C PRO A 110 -2.91 7.92 -12.24
N VAL A 111 -2.73 6.96 -13.15
CA VAL A 111 -1.64 5.98 -13.06
C VAL A 111 -0.32 6.64 -13.42
N GLY A 112 -0.26 7.37 -14.54
CA GLY A 112 0.93 8.08 -14.96
C GLY A 112 1.42 9.10 -13.95
N ALA A 113 0.50 9.81 -13.27
CA ALA A 113 0.82 10.74 -12.19
C ALA A 113 1.55 10.04 -11.03
N CYS A 114 1.06 8.87 -10.61
CA CYS A 114 1.67 8.09 -9.51
C CYS A 114 2.98 7.40 -9.91
N VAL A 115 3.08 6.92 -11.14
CA VAL A 115 4.32 6.33 -11.68
C VAL A 115 5.42 7.38 -11.77
N GLY A 116 5.07 8.55 -12.28
CA GLY A 116 5.98 9.68 -12.49
C GLY A 116 6.97 9.47 -13.63
N PRO A 117 7.77 10.52 -13.96
CA PRO A 117 8.75 10.45 -15.04
C PRO A 117 9.74 9.29 -14.82
N ARG A 118 9.84 8.41 -15.80
CA ARG A 118 10.72 7.21 -15.77
C ARG A 118 10.51 6.31 -14.54
N GLY A 119 9.31 6.31 -13.95
CA GLY A 119 9.03 5.54 -12.73
C GLY A 119 9.63 6.14 -11.45
N GLY A 120 10.05 7.41 -11.47
CA GLY A 120 10.76 8.03 -10.35
C GLY A 120 9.93 8.12 -9.07
N ARG A 121 8.63 8.46 -9.19
CA ARG A 121 7.76 8.61 -8.01
C ARG A 121 7.46 7.27 -7.35
N VAL A 122 6.99 6.29 -8.12
CA VAL A 122 6.75 4.94 -7.60
C VAL A 122 8.05 4.30 -7.11
N GLY A 123 9.18 4.56 -7.79
CA GLY A 123 10.51 4.10 -7.40
C GLY A 123 10.93 4.60 -6.02
N ALA A 124 10.67 5.86 -5.70
CA ALA A 124 10.97 6.45 -4.39
C ALA A 124 10.17 5.76 -3.26
N VAL A 125 8.89 5.44 -3.52
CA VAL A 125 8.07 4.70 -2.55
C VAL A 125 8.57 3.26 -2.38
N VAL A 126 8.92 2.59 -3.48
CA VAL A 126 9.49 1.22 -3.45
C VAL A 126 10.81 1.20 -2.67
N GLU A 127 11.66 2.20 -2.85
CA GLU A 127 12.93 2.33 -2.12
C GLU A 127 12.71 2.53 -0.62
N GLU A 128 11.80 3.42 -0.22
CA GLU A 128 11.43 3.62 1.20
C GLU A 128 10.91 2.33 1.84
N LEU A 129 10.21 1.49 1.08
CA LEU A 129 9.67 0.20 1.53
C LEU A 129 10.61 -0.99 1.25
N HIS A 130 11.90 -0.72 1.01
CA HIS A 130 12.96 -1.70 0.84
C HIS A 130 12.67 -2.75 -0.24
N GLY A 131 12.08 -2.34 -1.36
CA GLY A 131 11.84 -3.19 -2.51
C GLY A 131 10.46 -3.84 -2.55
N GLU A 132 9.51 -3.43 -1.70
CA GLU A 132 8.10 -3.86 -1.80
C GLU A 132 7.55 -3.46 -3.18
N LYS A 133 7.05 -4.42 -3.95
CA LYS A 133 6.50 -4.17 -5.29
C LYS A 133 5.15 -3.46 -5.19
N ILE A 134 4.92 -2.48 -6.06
CA ILE A 134 3.68 -1.70 -6.06
C ILE A 134 3.08 -1.70 -7.45
N ASP A 135 1.86 -2.24 -7.56
CA ASP A 135 1.02 -2.14 -8.76
C ASP A 135 0.03 -0.99 -8.58
N ILE A 136 0.03 -0.05 -9.52
CA ILE A 136 -0.92 1.05 -9.56
C ILE A 136 -1.94 0.74 -10.64
N VAL A 137 -3.23 0.68 -10.26
CA VAL A 137 -4.31 0.28 -11.16
C VAL A 137 -5.41 1.34 -11.19
N VAL A 138 -6.11 1.44 -12.31
CA VAL A 138 -7.26 2.35 -12.44
C VAL A 138 -8.44 1.77 -11.65
N TRP A 139 -9.02 2.59 -10.78
CA TRP A 139 -10.30 2.28 -10.14
C TRP A 139 -11.45 2.53 -11.12
N SER A 140 -12.45 1.65 -11.11
CA SER A 140 -13.66 1.80 -11.89
C SER A 140 -14.90 1.54 -11.04
N GLU A 141 -16.01 2.25 -11.36
CA GLU A 141 -17.33 1.96 -10.79
C GLU A 141 -17.89 0.64 -11.32
N ASP A 142 -17.50 0.25 -12.55
CA ASP A 142 -17.82 -1.07 -13.10
C ASP A 142 -16.95 -2.12 -12.42
N PRO A 143 -17.58 -3.06 -11.67
CA PRO A 143 -16.82 -4.11 -10.99
C PRO A 143 -16.00 -4.99 -11.92
N CYS A 144 -16.50 -5.27 -13.13
CA CYS A 144 -15.80 -6.11 -14.11
C CYS A 144 -14.51 -5.43 -14.58
N GLU A 145 -14.57 -4.15 -14.92
CA GLU A 145 -13.41 -3.37 -15.32
C GLU A 145 -12.44 -3.19 -14.14
N TYR A 146 -12.96 -3.00 -12.94
CA TYR A 146 -12.11 -2.87 -11.76
C TYR A 146 -11.37 -4.17 -11.41
N VAL A 147 -12.04 -5.32 -11.46
CA VAL A 147 -11.40 -6.63 -11.24
C VAL A 147 -10.37 -6.90 -12.33
N LYS A 148 -10.69 -6.58 -13.59
CA LYS A 148 -9.77 -6.71 -14.72
C LYS A 148 -8.49 -5.89 -14.48
N ALA A 149 -8.62 -4.62 -14.12
CA ALA A 149 -7.48 -3.75 -13.80
C ALA A 149 -6.69 -4.26 -12.58
N ALA A 150 -7.37 -4.75 -11.55
CA ALA A 150 -6.75 -5.23 -10.33
C ALA A 150 -5.87 -6.48 -10.53
N LEU A 151 -6.12 -7.27 -11.55
CA LEU A 151 -5.32 -8.45 -11.90
C LEU A 151 -4.04 -8.13 -12.68
N SER A 152 -3.83 -6.84 -13.03
CA SER A 152 -2.54 -6.41 -13.57
C SER A 152 -1.35 -7.00 -12.78
N PRO A 153 -0.26 -7.45 -13.43
CA PRO A 153 0.07 -7.26 -14.85
C PRO A 153 -0.48 -8.35 -15.79
N ALA A 154 -1.38 -9.23 -15.35
CA ALA A 154 -1.96 -10.25 -16.22
C ALA A 154 -3.01 -9.68 -17.18
N ASP A 155 -3.00 -10.16 -18.41
CA ASP A 155 -4.03 -9.84 -19.38
C ASP A 155 -5.28 -10.67 -19.11
N VAL A 156 -6.44 -10.00 -19.04
CA VAL A 156 -7.73 -10.62 -18.76
C VAL A 156 -8.63 -10.52 -19.98
N VAL A 157 -9.17 -11.66 -20.42
CA VAL A 157 -10.11 -11.73 -21.54
C VAL A 157 -11.46 -11.20 -21.10
N SER A 158 -12.02 -11.77 -20.04
CA SER A 158 -13.35 -11.37 -19.54
C SER A 158 -13.50 -11.59 -18.04
N VAL A 159 -14.40 -10.79 -17.46
CA VAL A 159 -14.84 -10.91 -16.07
C VAL A 159 -16.37 -11.01 -16.08
N THR A 160 -16.92 -11.97 -15.37
CA THR A 160 -18.37 -12.16 -15.22
C THR A 160 -18.72 -12.24 -13.74
N LEU A 161 -19.63 -11.39 -13.27
CA LEU A 161 -20.08 -11.41 -11.88
C LEU A 161 -20.98 -12.62 -11.62
N VAL A 162 -20.86 -13.19 -10.43
CA VAL A 162 -21.78 -14.24 -9.97
C VAL A 162 -23.01 -13.58 -9.35
N PRO A 163 -24.23 -13.83 -9.87
CA PRO A 163 -25.43 -13.21 -9.36
C PRO A 163 -25.65 -13.44 -7.86
N GLY A 164 -25.96 -12.37 -7.13
CA GLY A 164 -26.24 -12.44 -5.69
C GLY A 164 -25.01 -12.66 -4.78
N GLN A 165 -23.80 -12.65 -5.32
CA GLN A 165 -22.56 -12.85 -4.57
C GLN A 165 -21.54 -11.76 -4.91
N LYS A 166 -20.67 -11.45 -3.95
CA LYS A 166 -19.45 -10.68 -4.22
C LYS A 166 -18.34 -11.61 -4.71
N ALA A 167 -18.61 -12.25 -5.85
CA ALA A 167 -17.69 -13.16 -6.52
C ALA A 167 -17.74 -12.96 -8.03
N CYS A 168 -16.67 -13.30 -8.71
CA CYS A 168 -16.59 -13.20 -10.15
C CYS A 168 -15.82 -14.40 -10.75
N LYS A 169 -16.13 -14.70 -12.00
CA LYS A 169 -15.38 -15.62 -12.83
C LYS A 169 -14.53 -14.80 -13.79
N VAL A 170 -13.24 -15.06 -13.78
CA VAL A 170 -12.27 -14.39 -14.64
C VAL A 170 -11.73 -15.40 -15.65
N ILE A 171 -11.69 -15.00 -16.92
CA ILE A 171 -11.09 -15.79 -18.00
C ILE A 171 -9.83 -15.05 -18.46
N VAL A 172 -8.73 -15.79 -18.47
CA VAL A 172 -7.42 -15.32 -18.95
C VAL A 172 -6.89 -16.30 -20.01
N PRO A 173 -5.99 -15.84 -20.92
CA PRO A 173 -5.25 -16.76 -21.78
C PRO A 173 -4.44 -17.76 -20.96
N ASP A 174 -4.20 -18.95 -21.48
CA ASP A 174 -3.48 -20.01 -20.76
C ASP A 174 -2.07 -19.59 -20.32
N ASP A 175 -1.37 -18.82 -21.13
CA ASP A 175 -0.06 -18.26 -20.86
C ASP A 175 -0.06 -17.16 -19.77
N GLN A 176 -1.23 -16.57 -19.48
CA GLN A 176 -1.43 -15.55 -18.45
C GLN A 176 -1.91 -16.10 -17.11
N LEU A 177 -2.33 -17.37 -17.06
CA LEU A 177 -2.94 -17.96 -15.86
C LEU A 177 -2.01 -17.90 -14.64
N SER A 178 -0.76 -18.30 -14.80
CA SER A 178 0.23 -18.28 -13.73
C SER A 178 0.48 -16.84 -13.23
N LEU A 179 0.46 -15.86 -14.13
CA LEU A 179 0.66 -14.45 -13.80
C LEU A 179 -0.57 -13.88 -13.07
N ALA A 180 -1.78 -14.25 -13.53
CA ALA A 180 -3.03 -13.82 -12.88
C ALA A 180 -3.16 -14.35 -11.45
N ILE A 181 -2.77 -15.59 -11.22
CA ILE A 181 -2.74 -16.21 -9.88
C ILE A 181 -1.59 -15.58 -9.04
N GLY A 182 -0.40 -15.49 -9.63
CA GLY A 182 0.82 -15.06 -8.97
C GLY A 182 1.44 -16.13 -8.06
N LYS A 183 2.65 -15.88 -7.59
CA LYS A 183 3.34 -16.77 -6.64
C LYS A 183 2.49 -16.95 -5.39
N GLU A 184 2.21 -18.20 -5.03
CA GLU A 184 1.39 -18.56 -3.86
C GLU A 184 -0.01 -17.89 -3.86
N GLY A 185 -0.54 -17.57 -5.04
CA GLY A 185 -1.84 -16.89 -5.17
C GLY A 185 -1.84 -15.40 -4.82
N GLN A 186 -0.68 -14.77 -4.68
CA GLN A 186 -0.56 -13.39 -4.21
C GLN A 186 -1.28 -12.39 -5.09
N ASN A 187 -1.16 -12.49 -6.42
CA ASN A 187 -1.79 -11.52 -7.31
C ASN A 187 -3.31 -11.57 -7.23
N ALA A 188 -3.89 -12.78 -7.29
CA ALA A 188 -5.33 -12.99 -7.14
C ALA A 188 -5.84 -12.58 -5.75
N ARG A 189 -5.11 -12.92 -4.69
CA ARG A 189 -5.46 -12.55 -3.31
C ARG A 189 -5.46 -11.04 -3.09
N LEU A 190 -4.46 -10.33 -3.59
CA LEU A 190 -4.40 -8.87 -3.51
C LEU A 190 -5.51 -8.21 -4.34
N ALA A 191 -5.79 -8.73 -5.55
CA ALA A 191 -6.88 -8.24 -6.38
C ALA A 191 -8.25 -8.42 -5.69
N ALA A 192 -8.48 -9.58 -5.06
CA ALA A 192 -9.69 -9.85 -4.30
C ALA A 192 -9.85 -8.89 -3.10
N ARG A 193 -8.78 -8.65 -2.36
CA ARG A 193 -8.79 -7.67 -1.23
C ARG A 193 -9.00 -6.24 -1.70
N LEU A 194 -8.40 -5.87 -2.84
CA LEU A 194 -8.52 -4.53 -3.39
C LEU A 194 -9.93 -4.21 -3.86
N THR A 195 -10.57 -5.15 -4.54
CA THR A 195 -11.88 -4.97 -5.19
C THR A 195 -13.05 -5.40 -4.31
N GLY A 196 -12.81 -6.27 -3.34
CA GLY A 196 -13.86 -6.90 -2.51
C GLY A 196 -14.58 -8.05 -3.21
N TYR A 197 -14.12 -8.51 -4.38
CA TYR A 197 -14.66 -9.66 -5.12
C TYR A 197 -13.75 -10.88 -4.96
N LYS A 198 -14.40 -12.07 -4.84
CA LYS A 198 -13.73 -13.38 -4.77
C LYS A 198 -13.71 -14.05 -6.13
#